data_eff078c7b624c6af21c89e5b1ba3b287
#
_entry.id   eff078c7b624c6af21c89e5b1ba3b287
#
_cell.length_a   1.000
_cell.length_b   1.000
_cell.length_c   1.000
_cell.angle_alpha   90.00
_cell.angle_beta   90.00
_cell.angle_gamma   90.00
#
_symmetry.space_group_name_H-M   'P 1'
#
loop_
_entity.id
_entity.type
_entity.pdbx_description
1 polymer ?
#
loop_
_entity_poly.entity_id
_entity_poly.type
_entity_poly.pdbx_seq_one_letter_code
_entity_poly.pdbx_strand_id
1 'polypeptide(L)'
;MKQYSILLLVTLITLVAFAEEELEFYTNELNKSLTVAEQLGILRIVRDAEIADSASFYASALSRLLRVYPNIRDTRELDAADECIRLITDQLSEAQYTEAGQDLWRAVQVSRNPLVKSDALIALGKVGATDLLPQVVQTLLDTNAEPSINRISGERIAYGAILSLEHYKDPTGYLPVYFAAHGWYSQWVRNQAETSLPLIAEDPSEALIEVIHRPGYAYPYKYLALRSLEKSEIGDESKAQAALAALYEGWRASTNVPQQQRDLVSMRKLAIDMLSRYGIEDATVYPLLERSYLHGADEEERIGAIGALSKIGTEDAATLLASFITLMNNSLERGILTPRDERFLRVLLPALGATGQALGEPVLQQVIAHNWPYGIHTLARDALDSLGD
;
A
#
# COMPACT_ATOMS: atom_id res chain seq x y z
N MET A 1 -50.28 24.28 -7.35
CA MET A 1 -48.86 24.09 -6.94
C MET A 1 -48.41 24.95 -5.75
N LYS A 2 -48.64 26.25 -5.70
CA LYS A 2 -48.25 27.13 -4.58
C LYS A 2 -48.84 26.74 -3.20
N GLN A 3 -50.10 26.28 -3.14
CA GLN A 3 -50.72 25.87 -1.86
C GLN A 3 -50.13 24.59 -1.26
N TYR A 4 -49.75 23.62 -2.07
CA TYR A 4 -49.08 22.37 -1.59
C TYR A 4 -47.66 22.64 -1.09
N SER A 5 -46.95 23.61 -1.70
CA SER A 5 -45.63 24.01 -1.22
C SER A 5 -45.65 24.69 0.15
N ILE A 6 -46.69 25.49 0.42
CA ILE A 6 -46.88 26.17 1.72
C ILE A 6 -47.27 25.15 2.80
N LEU A 7 -48.15 24.20 2.50
CA LEU A 7 -48.54 23.15 3.44
C LEU A 7 -47.35 22.23 3.80
N LEU A 8 -46.53 21.86 2.81
CA LEU A 8 -45.32 21.05 3.03
C LEU A 8 -44.31 21.82 3.88
N LEU A 9 -44.13 23.11 3.66
CA LEU A 9 -43.21 23.94 4.42
C LEU A 9 -43.69 24.12 5.88
N VAL A 10 -44.99 24.30 6.11
CA VAL A 10 -45.56 24.42 7.47
C VAL A 10 -45.47 23.09 8.22
N THR A 11 -45.72 21.94 7.58
CA THR A 11 -45.52 20.63 8.22
C THR A 11 -44.08 20.36 8.53
N LEU A 12 -43.13 20.76 7.69
CA LEU A 12 -41.66 20.59 7.95
C LEU A 12 -41.22 21.45 9.15
N ILE A 13 -41.70 22.73 9.23
CA ILE A 13 -41.35 23.63 10.34
C ILE A 13 -41.95 23.13 11.67
N THR A 14 -43.16 22.58 11.67
CA THR A 14 -43.78 22.05 12.88
C THR A 14 -43.06 20.75 13.35
N LEU A 15 -42.60 19.88 12.45
CA LEU A 15 -41.85 18.67 12.78
C LEU A 15 -40.50 19.03 13.39
N VAL A 16 -39.79 20.02 12.85
CA VAL A 16 -38.48 20.47 13.36
C VAL A 16 -38.65 21.10 14.76
N ALA A 17 -39.69 21.93 14.97
CA ALA A 17 -39.97 22.55 16.27
C ALA A 17 -40.31 21.52 17.37
N PHE A 18 -41.01 20.44 17.02
CA PHE A 18 -41.27 19.33 17.96
C PHE A 18 -39.98 18.54 18.28
N ALA A 19 -39.12 18.31 17.30
CA ALA A 19 -37.84 17.62 17.53
C ALA A 19 -36.91 18.44 18.43
N GLU A 20 -36.84 19.75 18.25
CA GLU A 20 -36.05 20.65 19.12
C GLU A 20 -36.55 20.65 20.58
N GLU A 21 -37.87 20.76 20.82
CA GLU A 21 -38.46 20.72 22.16
C GLU A 21 -38.23 19.36 22.84
N GLU A 22 -38.30 18.27 22.09
CA GLU A 22 -38.04 16.92 22.59
C GLU A 22 -36.54 16.72 22.94
N LEU A 23 -35.62 17.20 22.10
CA LEU A 23 -34.17 17.16 22.37
C LEU A 23 -33.81 18.04 23.56
N GLU A 24 -34.42 19.20 23.75
CA GLU A 24 -34.23 20.05 24.92
C GLU A 24 -34.68 19.32 26.21
N PHE A 25 -35.84 18.64 26.15
CA PHE A 25 -36.26 17.79 27.29
C PHE A 25 -35.24 16.73 27.64
N TYR A 26 -34.76 15.94 26.67
CA TYR A 26 -33.76 14.92 26.95
C TYR A 26 -32.40 15.49 27.37
N THR A 27 -32.02 16.67 26.87
CA THR A 27 -30.83 17.38 27.32
C THR A 27 -30.96 17.76 28.80
N ASN A 28 -32.11 18.22 29.25
CA ASN A 28 -32.39 18.56 30.63
C ASN A 28 -32.37 17.30 31.52
N GLU A 29 -32.95 16.19 31.06
CA GLU A 29 -32.91 14.92 31.81
C GLU A 29 -31.48 14.36 31.87
N LEU A 30 -30.71 14.43 30.79
CA LEU A 30 -29.29 14.05 30.79
C LEU A 30 -28.47 14.89 31.80
N ASN A 31 -28.80 16.18 31.94
CA ASN A 31 -28.15 17.10 32.86
C ASN A 31 -28.48 16.81 34.32
N LYS A 32 -29.65 16.25 34.62
CA LYS A 32 -30.11 15.86 35.95
C LYS A 32 -29.65 14.47 36.37
N SER A 33 -29.25 13.63 35.42
CA SER A 33 -28.85 12.24 35.70
C SER A 33 -27.69 12.19 36.69
N LEU A 34 -27.78 11.31 37.68
CA LEU A 34 -26.80 11.15 38.75
C LEU A 34 -25.74 10.08 38.40
N THR A 35 -26.09 9.14 37.55
CA THR A 35 -25.25 7.99 37.17
C THR A 35 -25.04 7.93 35.66
N VAL A 36 -23.95 7.31 35.23
CA VAL A 36 -23.70 7.07 33.78
C VAL A 36 -24.68 6.06 33.24
N ALA A 37 -25.16 5.11 34.03
CA ALA A 37 -26.17 4.17 33.65
C ALA A 37 -27.51 4.83 33.28
N GLU A 38 -27.94 5.88 34.03
CA GLU A 38 -29.09 6.70 33.67
C GLU A 38 -28.87 7.45 32.39
N GLN A 39 -27.67 8.02 32.15
CA GLN A 39 -27.33 8.69 30.90
C GLN A 39 -27.43 7.73 29.71
N LEU A 40 -26.93 6.51 29.83
CA LEU A 40 -27.06 5.46 28.81
C LEU A 40 -28.53 5.18 28.47
N GLY A 41 -29.41 5.12 29.50
CA GLY A 41 -30.85 4.94 29.29
C GLY A 41 -31.44 6.05 28.44
N ILE A 42 -31.12 7.31 28.73
CA ILE A 42 -31.59 8.48 27.96
C ILE A 42 -31.07 8.44 26.51
N LEU A 43 -29.77 8.18 26.33
CA LEU A 43 -29.15 8.09 24.99
C LEU A 43 -29.81 7.01 24.12
N ARG A 44 -30.16 5.86 24.72
CA ARG A 44 -30.89 4.80 24.02
C ARG A 44 -32.30 5.21 23.63
N ILE A 45 -33.02 5.93 24.50
CA ILE A 45 -34.37 6.42 24.19
C ILE A 45 -34.31 7.39 22.99
N VAL A 46 -33.35 8.34 22.98
CA VAL A 46 -33.19 9.31 21.88
C VAL A 46 -32.85 8.59 20.56
N ARG A 47 -31.97 7.57 20.61
CA ARG A 47 -31.64 6.74 19.45
C ARG A 47 -32.86 5.99 18.93
N ASP A 48 -33.58 5.30 19.82
CA ASP A 48 -34.70 4.42 19.45
C ASP A 48 -35.93 5.24 18.97
N ALA A 49 -36.02 6.51 19.37
CA ALA A 49 -37.02 7.47 18.90
C ALA A 49 -36.66 8.09 17.52
N GLU A 50 -35.46 7.86 17.00
CA GLU A 50 -34.98 8.39 15.72
C GLU A 50 -35.20 9.89 15.55
N ILE A 51 -34.96 10.67 16.63
CA ILE A 51 -35.22 12.11 16.64
C ILE A 51 -34.28 12.79 15.61
N ALA A 52 -34.91 13.57 14.70
CA ALA A 52 -34.17 14.30 13.66
C ALA A 52 -33.18 15.32 14.30
N ASP A 53 -32.07 15.60 13.60
CA ASP A 53 -31.06 16.60 13.98
C ASP A 53 -30.45 16.40 15.38
N SER A 54 -30.46 15.17 15.89
CA SER A 54 -29.94 14.81 17.23
C SER A 54 -28.39 14.83 17.34
N ALA A 55 -27.64 15.12 16.28
CA ALA A 55 -26.16 15.06 16.28
C ALA A 55 -25.53 16.02 17.32
N SER A 56 -26.04 17.24 17.45
CA SER A 56 -25.55 18.22 18.42
C SER A 56 -25.82 17.78 19.88
N PHE A 57 -26.93 17.10 20.14
CA PHE A 57 -27.24 16.48 21.43
C PHE A 57 -26.20 15.41 21.78
N TYR A 58 -25.91 14.49 20.84
CA TYR A 58 -24.88 13.45 21.05
C TYR A 58 -23.50 14.05 21.23
N ALA A 59 -23.10 15.07 20.44
CA ALA A 59 -21.82 15.75 20.61
C ALA A 59 -21.68 16.40 22.00
N SER A 60 -22.74 17.07 22.46
CA SER A 60 -22.77 17.66 23.81
C SER A 60 -22.66 16.60 24.91
N ALA A 61 -23.37 15.47 24.73
CA ALA A 61 -23.30 14.33 25.66
C ALA A 61 -21.90 13.74 25.72
N LEU A 62 -21.23 13.55 24.55
CA LEU A 62 -19.86 13.08 24.45
C LEU A 62 -18.88 13.99 25.19
N SER A 63 -18.93 15.29 24.87
CA SER A 63 -18.07 16.30 25.47
C SER A 63 -18.16 16.30 27.01
N ARG A 64 -19.39 16.18 27.53
CA ARG A 64 -19.65 16.10 28.97
C ARG A 64 -19.10 14.82 29.58
N LEU A 65 -19.39 13.66 28.96
CA LEU A 65 -18.93 12.35 29.46
C LEU A 65 -17.41 12.27 29.51
N LEU A 66 -16.73 12.75 28.48
CA LEU A 66 -15.26 12.74 28.41
C LEU A 66 -14.57 13.60 29.47
N ARG A 67 -15.26 14.60 30.04
CA ARG A 67 -14.73 15.38 31.17
C ARG A 67 -14.67 14.55 32.47
N VAL A 68 -15.63 13.67 32.68
CA VAL A 68 -15.72 12.87 33.94
C VAL A 68 -15.07 11.48 33.78
N TYR A 69 -14.98 10.95 32.57
CA TYR A 69 -14.49 9.61 32.24
C TYR A 69 -13.16 9.24 32.93
N PRO A 70 -12.11 10.11 32.93
CA PRO A 70 -10.83 9.78 33.58
C PRO A 70 -10.94 9.53 35.08
N ASN A 71 -12.00 10.05 35.74
CA ASN A 71 -12.22 9.98 37.20
C ASN A 71 -13.13 8.81 37.59
N ILE A 72 -13.76 8.12 36.64
CA ILE A 72 -14.63 6.96 36.92
C ILE A 72 -13.76 5.82 37.44
N ARG A 73 -14.11 5.30 38.65
CA ARG A 73 -13.41 4.21 39.34
C ARG A 73 -14.26 2.95 39.45
N ASP A 74 -15.57 3.11 39.54
CA ASP A 74 -16.50 2.01 39.59
C ASP A 74 -16.55 1.30 38.22
N THR A 75 -16.40 -0.03 38.22
CA THR A 75 -16.33 -0.82 36.96
C THR A 75 -17.65 -0.78 36.18
N ARG A 76 -18.80 -0.78 36.90
CA ARG A 76 -20.11 -0.75 36.22
C ARG A 76 -20.37 0.61 35.57
N GLU A 77 -19.98 1.68 36.25
CA GLU A 77 -20.05 3.04 35.70
C GLU A 77 -19.08 3.21 34.52
N LEU A 78 -17.91 2.57 34.58
CA LEU A 78 -16.95 2.58 33.48
C LEU A 78 -17.48 1.81 32.26
N ASP A 79 -18.04 0.63 32.47
CA ASP A 79 -18.68 -0.18 31.39
C ASP A 79 -19.85 0.60 30.76
N ALA A 80 -20.68 1.27 31.57
CA ALA A 80 -21.76 2.11 31.08
C ALA A 80 -21.23 3.32 30.30
N ALA A 81 -20.11 3.94 30.74
CA ALA A 81 -19.47 5.04 30.05
C ALA A 81 -18.89 4.61 28.68
N ASP A 82 -18.27 3.45 28.63
CA ASP A 82 -17.77 2.86 27.39
C ASP A 82 -18.92 2.62 26.39
N GLU A 83 -20.06 2.10 26.87
CA GLU A 83 -21.23 1.87 26.03
C GLU A 83 -21.89 3.18 25.57
N CYS A 84 -21.94 4.21 26.43
CA CYS A 84 -22.36 5.56 26.04
C CYS A 84 -21.50 6.11 24.91
N ILE A 85 -20.15 6.06 25.05
CA ILE A 85 -19.25 6.56 24.02
C ILE A 85 -19.48 5.82 22.71
N ARG A 86 -19.57 4.48 22.73
CA ARG A 86 -19.81 3.67 21.53
C ARG A 86 -21.13 4.01 20.85
N LEU A 87 -22.22 4.15 21.59
CA LEU A 87 -23.50 4.58 21.06
C LEU A 87 -23.42 5.96 20.42
N ILE A 88 -22.80 6.91 21.12
CA ILE A 88 -22.65 8.29 20.63
C ILE A 88 -21.76 8.33 19.38
N THR A 89 -20.63 7.60 19.34
CA THR A 89 -19.75 7.56 18.17
C THR A 89 -20.46 7.00 16.95
N ASP A 90 -21.33 6.02 17.14
CA ASP A 90 -22.15 5.44 16.06
C ASP A 90 -23.13 6.48 15.50
N GLN A 91 -23.88 7.15 16.37
CA GLN A 91 -24.85 8.17 15.96
C GLN A 91 -24.19 9.40 15.28
N LEU A 92 -23.04 9.85 15.78
CA LEU A 92 -22.29 10.94 15.16
C LEU A 92 -21.72 10.54 13.79
N SER A 93 -21.32 9.26 13.64
CA SER A 93 -20.86 8.69 12.38
C SER A 93 -21.98 8.63 11.33
N GLU A 94 -23.16 8.18 11.72
CA GLU A 94 -24.33 8.11 10.85
C GLU A 94 -24.77 9.51 10.39
N ALA A 95 -24.73 10.47 11.30
CA ALA A 95 -25.03 11.87 11.01
C ALA A 95 -23.90 12.61 10.26
N GLN A 96 -22.72 12.01 10.09
CA GLN A 96 -21.52 12.65 9.52
C GLN A 96 -21.20 14.01 10.17
N TYR A 97 -21.33 14.09 11.51
CA TYR A 97 -21.22 15.35 12.26
C TYR A 97 -19.75 15.70 12.51
N THR A 98 -19.15 16.48 11.62
CA THR A 98 -17.70 16.82 11.59
C THR A 98 -17.24 17.59 12.83
N GLU A 99 -18.10 18.43 13.41
CA GLU A 99 -17.79 19.23 14.59
C GLU A 99 -17.43 18.40 15.84
N ALA A 100 -17.84 17.11 15.85
CA ALA A 100 -17.47 16.18 16.92
C ALA A 100 -16.02 15.68 16.85
N GLY A 101 -15.27 16.00 15.80
CA GLY A 101 -13.93 15.43 15.54
C GLY A 101 -12.99 15.52 16.74
N GLN A 102 -12.89 16.68 17.38
CA GLN A 102 -11.99 16.86 18.54
C GLN A 102 -12.42 16.04 19.77
N ASP A 103 -13.72 15.91 20.02
CA ASP A 103 -14.22 15.08 21.11
C ASP A 103 -14.06 13.57 20.81
N LEU A 104 -14.26 13.15 19.55
CA LEU A 104 -13.95 11.79 19.11
C LEU A 104 -12.46 11.45 19.28
N TRP A 105 -11.56 12.37 18.91
CA TRP A 105 -10.13 12.19 19.17
C TRP A 105 -9.82 12.11 20.67
N ARG A 106 -10.46 12.95 21.47
CA ARG A 106 -10.31 12.88 22.92
C ARG A 106 -10.80 11.54 23.49
N ALA A 107 -11.86 10.93 22.93
CA ALA A 107 -12.30 9.59 23.32
C ALA A 107 -11.21 8.54 23.02
N VAL A 108 -10.52 8.63 21.87
CA VAL A 108 -9.35 7.77 21.55
C VAL A 108 -8.25 7.91 22.61
N GLN A 109 -7.98 9.13 23.07
CA GLN A 109 -6.91 9.41 24.02
C GLN A 109 -7.22 8.92 25.44
N VAL A 110 -8.43 9.21 25.96
CA VAL A 110 -8.76 8.98 27.37
C VAL A 110 -9.33 7.61 27.68
N SER A 111 -9.96 6.96 26.69
CA SER A 111 -10.56 5.64 26.90
C SER A 111 -9.48 4.59 27.23
N ARG A 112 -9.82 3.70 28.16
CA ARG A 112 -9.01 2.52 28.49
C ARG A 112 -9.44 1.29 27.71
N ASN A 113 -10.63 1.33 27.12
CA ASN A 113 -11.19 0.22 26.36
C ASN A 113 -10.76 0.30 24.88
N PRO A 114 -10.05 -0.72 24.34
CA PRO A 114 -9.60 -0.72 22.96
C PRO A 114 -10.75 -0.77 21.93
N LEU A 115 -11.94 -1.25 22.31
CA LEU A 115 -13.14 -1.20 21.46
C LEU A 115 -13.61 0.24 21.29
N VAL A 116 -13.71 0.99 22.38
CA VAL A 116 -14.08 2.42 22.35
C VAL A 116 -13.09 3.22 21.49
N LYS A 117 -11.79 2.95 21.66
CA LYS A 117 -10.75 3.58 20.82
C LYS A 117 -10.95 3.26 19.34
N SER A 118 -11.20 2.01 19.03
CA SER A 118 -11.46 1.56 17.66
C SER A 118 -12.70 2.24 17.05
N ASP A 119 -13.82 2.24 17.77
CA ASP A 119 -15.06 2.84 17.30
C ASP A 119 -14.91 4.37 17.11
N ALA A 120 -14.22 5.04 18.02
CA ALA A 120 -13.93 6.48 17.91
C ALA A 120 -12.99 6.80 16.73
N LEU A 121 -12.00 5.95 16.44
CA LEU A 121 -11.14 6.08 15.25
C LEU A 121 -11.96 5.92 13.96
N ILE A 122 -12.82 4.90 13.88
CA ILE A 122 -13.71 4.71 12.72
C ILE A 122 -14.62 5.93 12.54
N ALA A 123 -15.18 6.43 13.64
CA ALA A 123 -16.03 7.61 13.62
C ALA A 123 -15.31 8.84 13.06
N LEU A 124 -14.04 9.07 13.45
CA LEU A 124 -13.22 10.17 12.91
C LEU A 124 -13.14 10.14 11.38
N GLY A 125 -12.93 8.98 10.79
CA GLY A 125 -12.91 8.83 9.33
C GLY A 125 -14.28 9.09 8.71
N LYS A 126 -15.34 8.53 9.29
CA LYS A 126 -16.70 8.66 8.79
C LYS A 126 -17.25 10.10 8.85
N VAL A 127 -16.94 10.84 9.92
CA VAL A 127 -17.36 12.26 10.04
C VAL A 127 -16.49 13.20 9.20
N GLY A 128 -15.40 12.71 8.60
CA GLY A 128 -14.52 13.49 7.74
C GLY A 128 -13.69 14.54 8.49
N ALA A 129 -13.26 14.28 9.73
CA ALA A 129 -12.43 15.17 10.53
C ALA A 129 -10.97 15.19 10.03
N THR A 130 -10.73 15.79 8.86
CA THR A 130 -9.46 15.75 8.12
C THR A 130 -8.30 16.42 8.85
N ASP A 131 -8.56 17.36 9.74
CA ASP A 131 -7.57 17.98 10.62
C ASP A 131 -6.93 16.98 11.60
N LEU A 132 -7.58 15.83 11.83
CA LEU A 132 -7.13 14.76 12.70
C LEU A 132 -6.48 13.57 11.95
N LEU A 133 -6.42 13.62 10.64
CA LEU A 133 -5.76 12.60 9.81
C LEU A 133 -4.31 12.32 10.25
N PRO A 134 -3.45 13.34 10.52
CA PRO A 134 -2.08 13.07 10.97
C PRO A 134 -2.00 12.28 12.28
N GLN A 135 -2.94 12.50 13.20
CA GLN A 135 -3.01 11.78 14.47
C GLN A 135 -3.44 10.32 14.28
N VAL A 136 -4.38 10.06 13.36
CA VAL A 136 -4.80 8.69 13.00
C VAL A 136 -3.65 7.94 12.33
N VAL A 137 -2.96 8.58 11.38
CA VAL A 137 -1.74 8.05 10.73
C VAL A 137 -0.70 7.68 11.77
N GLN A 138 -0.40 8.60 12.70
CA GLN A 138 0.59 8.36 13.76
C GLN A 138 0.17 7.21 14.68
N THR A 139 -1.11 7.12 15.04
CA THR A 139 -1.63 6.02 15.86
C THR A 139 -1.39 4.66 15.22
N LEU A 140 -1.60 4.54 13.90
CA LEU A 140 -1.34 3.28 13.20
C LEU A 140 0.16 2.99 13.07
N LEU A 141 0.99 4.01 12.81
CA LEU A 141 2.46 3.86 12.77
C LEU A 141 3.01 3.38 14.11
N ASP A 142 2.58 3.98 15.21
CA ASP A 142 3.01 3.58 16.56
C ASP A 142 2.58 2.13 16.87
N THR A 143 1.35 1.77 16.49
CA THR A 143 0.83 0.40 16.68
C THR A 143 1.57 -0.61 15.80
N ASN A 144 1.96 -0.24 14.57
CA ASN A 144 2.78 -1.08 13.69
C ASN A 144 4.18 -1.34 14.26
N ALA A 145 4.81 -0.31 14.86
CA ALA A 145 6.18 -0.36 15.35
C ALA A 145 6.33 -1.24 16.59
N GLU A 146 5.33 -1.25 17.47
CA GLU A 146 5.38 -1.96 18.74
C GLU A 146 4.23 -2.97 18.86
N PRO A 147 4.52 -4.28 18.73
CA PRO A 147 3.55 -5.30 19.10
C PRO A 147 3.13 -5.09 20.55
N SER A 148 1.87 -4.68 20.76
CA SER A 148 1.32 -4.44 22.09
C SER A 148 1.51 -5.66 23.00
N ILE A 149 1.88 -5.45 24.27
CA ILE A 149 1.87 -6.51 25.31
C ILE A 149 0.51 -7.21 25.33
N ASN A 150 -0.58 -6.46 25.12
CA ASN A 150 -1.91 -6.99 24.84
C ASN A 150 -2.17 -6.92 23.32
N ARG A 151 -1.82 -8.01 22.63
CA ARG A 151 -1.98 -8.14 21.18
C ARG A 151 -3.40 -7.82 20.70
N ILE A 152 -4.43 -8.29 21.43
CA ILE A 152 -5.84 -8.05 21.08
C ILE A 152 -6.16 -6.55 21.09
N SER A 153 -5.65 -5.81 22.07
CA SER A 153 -5.85 -4.36 22.16
C SER A 153 -5.19 -3.63 20.97
N GLY A 154 -3.95 -3.98 20.65
CA GLY A 154 -3.24 -3.40 19.50
C GLY A 154 -3.95 -3.69 18.17
N GLU A 155 -4.42 -4.94 17.97
CA GLU A 155 -5.17 -5.33 16.77
C GLU A 155 -6.48 -4.56 16.61
N ARG A 156 -7.19 -4.30 17.72
CA ARG A 156 -8.43 -3.51 17.67
C ARG A 156 -8.18 -2.04 17.31
N ILE A 157 -7.17 -1.44 17.90
CA ILE A 157 -6.79 -0.04 17.59
C ILE A 157 -6.34 0.07 16.14
N ALA A 158 -5.48 -0.84 15.68
CA ALA A 158 -5.05 -0.86 14.29
C ALA A 158 -6.22 -1.02 13.32
N TYR A 159 -7.18 -1.91 13.62
CA TYR A 159 -8.37 -2.09 12.82
C TYR A 159 -9.20 -0.80 12.68
N GLY A 160 -9.43 -0.11 13.81
CA GLY A 160 -10.12 1.18 13.80
C GLY A 160 -9.39 2.25 13.01
N ALA A 161 -8.07 2.33 13.15
CA ALA A 161 -7.24 3.28 12.39
C ALA A 161 -7.24 2.97 10.88
N ILE A 162 -7.17 1.69 10.47
CA ILE A 162 -7.23 1.27 9.08
C ILE A 162 -8.55 1.72 8.45
N LEU A 163 -9.70 1.43 9.09
CA LEU A 163 -11.00 1.84 8.58
C LEU A 163 -11.17 3.37 8.55
N SER A 164 -10.60 4.07 9.53
CA SER A 164 -10.57 5.53 9.52
C SER A 164 -9.86 6.07 8.29
N LEU A 165 -8.65 5.55 8.00
CA LEU A 165 -7.84 5.95 6.84
C LEU A 165 -8.52 5.58 5.51
N GLU A 166 -9.24 4.46 5.47
CA GLU A 166 -10.08 4.09 4.33
C GLU A 166 -11.17 5.13 4.05
N HIS A 167 -11.81 5.66 5.10
CA HIS A 167 -12.84 6.69 4.96
C HIS A 167 -12.27 8.05 4.55
N TYR A 168 -11.08 8.43 5.04
CA TYR A 168 -10.41 9.68 4.63
C TYR A 168 -10.00 9.67 3.15
N LYS A 169 -9.65 8.53 2.58
CA LYS A 169 -9.19 8.37 1.19
C LYS A 169 -8.02 9.32 0.85
N ASP A 170 -7.13 9.51 1.81
CA ASP A 170 -5.95 10.36 1.64
C ASP A 170 -4.70 9.50 1.47
N PRO A 171 -3.89 9.74 0.43
CA PRO A 171 -2.69 8.94 0.14
C PRO A 171 -1.68 8.86 1.28
N THR A 172 -1.65 9.83 2.21
CA THR A 172 -0.77 9.78 3.39
C THR A 172 -1.08 8.61 4.32
N GLY A 173 -2.31 8.08 4.27
CA GLY A 173 -2.73 6.87 4.97
C GLY A 173 -2.24 5.56 4.36
N TYR A 174 -1.74 5.59 3.11
CA TYR A 174 -1.40 4.37 2.37
C TYR A 174 -0.27 3.56 3.04
N LEU A 175 0.88 4.19 3.31
CA LEU A 175 2.03 3.48 3.90
C LEU A 175 1.77 2.89 5.29
N PRO A 176 1.13 3.58 6.24
CA PRO A 176 0.75 2.97 7.51
C PRO A 176 -0.10 1.72 7.34
N VAL A 177 -1.08 1.74 6.42
CA VAL A 177 -1.96 0.59 6.13
C VAL A 177 -1.19 -0.53 5.40
N TYR A 178 -0.30 -0.18 4.46
CA TYR A 178 0.60 -1.13 3.81
C TYR A 178 1.47 -1.90 4.83
N PHE A 179 2.05 -1.21 5.81
CA PHE A 179 2.81 -1.87 6.86
C PHE A 179 1.94 -2.72 7.79
N ALA A 180 0.69 -2.33 8.02
CA ALA A 180 -0.26 -3.16 8.76
C ALA A 180 -0.60 -4.46 8.00
N ALA A 181 -0.78 -4.41 6.67
CA ALA A 181 -1.05 -5.56 5.83
C ALA A 181 0.08 -6.62 5.88
N HIS A 182 1.31 -6.18 6.08
CA HIS A 182 2.50 -7.05 6.13
C HIS A 182 3.12 -7.18 7.53
N GLY A 183 2.46 -6.62 8.55
CA GLY A 183 2.95 -6.54 9.93
C GLY A 183 2.63 -7.77 10.78
N TRP A 184 2.75 -7.58 12.09
CA TRP A 184 2.63 -8.62 13.12
C TRP A 184 1.19 -9.05 13.44
N TYR A 185 0.20 -8.40 12.85
CA TYR A 185 -1.21 -8.59 13.15
C TYR A 185 -1.76 -9.98 12.76
N SER A 186 -2.93 -10.32 13.27
CA SER A 186 -3.68 -11.49 12.83
C SER A 186 -4.09 -11.37 11.36
N GLN A 187 -4.40 -12.50 10.75
CA GLN A 187 -4.85 -12.54 9.36
C GLN A 187 -6.08 -11.65 9.10
N TRP A 188 -6.95 -11.54 10.09
CA TRP A 188 -8.15 -10.70 10.00
C TRP A 188 -7.82 -9.21 9.81
N VAL A 189 -6.89 -8.66 10.61
CA VAL A 189 -6.45 -7.25 10.49
C VAL A 189 -5.67 -7.05 9.18
N ARG A 190 -4.79 -8.00 8.83
CA ARG A 190 -4.01 -7.93 7.58
C ARG A 190 -4.92 -7.93 6.34
N ASN A 191 -5.93 -8.81 6.30
CA ASN A 191 -6.89 -8.85 5.19
C ASN A 191 -7.67 -7.54 5.09
N GLN A 192 -8.09 -6.96 6.22
CA GLN A 192 -8.74 -5.64 6.19
C GLN A 192 -7.80 -4.57 5.61
N ALA A 193 -6.55 -4.55 6.06
CA ALA A 193 -5.56 -3.61 5.53
C ALA A 193 -5.37 -3.78 4.01
N GLU A 194 -5.21 -5.03 3.53
CA GLU A 194 -5.11 -5.33 2.09
C GLU A 194 -6.34 -4.84 1.30
N THR A 195 -7.55 -5.00 1.87
CA THR A 195 -8.80 -4.55 1.26
C THR A 195 -8.93 -3.03 1.23
N SER A 196 -8.43 -2.34 2.26
CA SER A 196 -8.50 -0.88 2.39
C SER A 196 -7.50 -0.14 1.48
N LEU A 197 -6.35 -0.75 1.15
CA LEU A 197 -5.30 -0.11 0.35
C LEU A 197 -5.80 0.52 -0.97
N PRO A 198 -6.53 -0.20 -1.86
CA PRO A 198 -7.00 0.38 -3.12
C PRO A 198 -8.08 1.44 -2.92
N LEU A 199 -8.74 1.51 -1.76
CA LEU A 199 -9.73 2.53 -1.42
C LEU A 199 -9.09 3.82 -0.91
N ILE A 200 -7.85 3.75 -0.39
CA ILE A 200 -7.06 4.89 0.10
C ILE A 200 -6.35 5.60 -1.04
N ALA A 201 -5.73 4.84 -1.96
CA ALA A 201 -5.05 5.39 -3.13
C ALA A 201 -5.21 4.45 -4.33
N GLU A 202 -5.67 4.99 -5.46
CA GLU A 202 -5.81 4.25 -6.73
C GLU A 202 -4.43 3.94 -7.33
N ASP A 203 -3.51 4.90 -7.28
CA ASP A 203 -2.12 4.73 -7.70
C ASP A 203 -1.18 4.81 -6.49
N PRO A 204 -0.62 3.67 -6.03
CA PRO A 204 0.30 3.61 -4.92
C PRO A 204 1.77 3.77 -5.32
N SER A 205 2.08 4.08 -6.60
CA SER A 205 3.43 4.01 -7.16
C SER A 205 4.42 4.85 -6.38
N GLU A 206 4.11 6.11 -6.13
CA GLU A 206 5.01 7.02 -5.42
C GLU A 206 5.34 6.50 -4.02
N ALA A 207 4.32 6.12 -3.26
CA ALA A 207 4.48 5.64 -1.90
C ALA A 207 5.31 4.34 -1.84
N LEU A 208 5.04 3.39 -2.72
CA LEU A 208 5.75 2.11 -2.72
C LEU A 208 7.17 2.21 -3.30
N ILE A 209 7.40 3.09 -4.28
CA ILE A 209 8.76 3.40 -4.78
C ILE A 209 9.59 4.06 -3.66
N GLU A 210 8.98 4.91 -2.83
CA GLU A 210 9.67 5.44 -1.64
C GLU A 210 10.11 4.32 -0.70
N VAL A 211 9.25 3.32 -0.44
CA VAL A 211 9.64 2.14 0.38
C VAL A 211 10.85 1.41 -0.22
N ILE A 212 10.89 1.25 -1.55
CA ILE A 212 12.02 0.59 -2.23
C ILE A 212 13.32 1.37 -2.03
N HIS A 213 13.29 2.69 -2.21
CA HIS A 213 14.49 3.53 -2.15
C HIS A 213 14.98 3.82 -0.72
N ARG A 214 14.10 3.92 0.25
CA ARG A 214 14.43 4.41 1.59
C ARG A 214 15.29 3.41 2.36
N PRO A 215 16.51 3.82 2.83
CA PRO A 215 17.45 2.89 3.49
C PRO A 215 16.94 2.29 4.80
N GLY A 216 16.00 2.96 5.48
CA GLY A 216 15.47 2.52 6.78
C GLY A 216 14.50 1.35 6.73
N TYR A 217 13.96 1.00 5.56
CA TYR A 217 13.03 -0.12 5.45
C TYR A 217 13.75 -1.44 5.23
N ALA A 218 13.25 -2.49 5.90
CA ALA A 218 13.79 -3.84 5.76
C ALA A 218 13.54 -4.41 4.35
N TYR A 219 14.48 -5.20 3.85
CA TYR A 219 14.43 -5.75 2.48
C TYR A 219 13.16 -6.56 2.15
N PRO A 220 12.55 -7.32 3.08
CA PRO A 220 11.26 -7.96 2.81
C PRO A 220 10.16 -6.98 2.42
N TYR A 221 10.08 -5.82 3.08
CA TYR A 221 9.09 -4.79 2.73
C TYR A 221 9.36 -4.18 1.35
N LYS A 222 10.62 -3.99 0.96
CA LYS A 222 11.00 -3.51 -0.37
C LYS A 222 10.60 -4.50 -1.47
N TYR A 223 10.85 -5.79 -1.25
CA TYR A 223 10.40 -6.84 -2.16
C TYR A 223 8.88 -6.91 -2.28
N LEU A 224 8.17 -6.83 -1.15
CA LEU A 224 6.71 -6.81 -1.14
C LEU A 224 6.13 -5.56 -1.82
N ALA A 225 6.78 -4.39 -1.68
CA ALA A 225 6.39 -3.17 -2.37
C ALA A 225 6.47 -3.34 -3.89
N LEU A 226 7.58 -3.87 -4.39
CA LEU A 226 7.71 -4.16 -5.82
C LEU A 226 6.66 -5.16 -6.30
N ARG A 227 6.41 -6.22 -5.52
CA ARG A 227 5.40 -7.23 -5.85
C ARG A 227 3.97 -6.67 -5.82
N SER A 228 3.69 -5.71 -4.95
CA SER A 228 2.39 -5.02 -4.91
C SER A 228 2.21 -4.15 -6.16
N LEU A 229 3.25 -3.44 -6.59
CA LEU A 229 3.24 -2.65 -7.82
C LEU A 229 3.09 -3.52 -9.07
N GLU A 230 3.76 -4.69 -9.11
CA GLU A 230 3.58 -5.64 -10.21
C GLU A 230 2.12 -6.06 -10.39
N LYS A 231 1.42 -6.31 -9.27
CA LYS A 231 0.04 -6.80 -9.27
C LYS A 231 -1.01 -5.70 -9.39
N SER A 232 -0.65 -4.45 -9.19
CA SER A 232 -1.59 -3.31 -9.27
C SER A 232 -1.99 -3.03 -10.72
N GLU A 233 -3.08 -2.29 -10.90
CA GLU A 233 -3.60 -1.89 -12.22
C GLU A 233 -2.98 -0.57 -12.73
N ILE A 234 -1.81 -0.16 -12.19
CA ILE A 234 -1.07 1.01 -12.66
C ILE A 234 -0.49 0.79 -14.06
N GLY A 235 -0.17 1.88 -14.75
CA GLY A 235 0.39 1.83 -16.10
C GLY A 235 1.76 1.12 -16.19
N ASP A 236 2.06 0.58 -17.37
CA ASP A 236 3.31 -0.16 -17.63
C ASP A 236 4.55 0.68 -17.35
N GLU A 237 4.51 1.99 -17.65
CA GLU A 237 5.60 2.92 -17.36
C GLU A 237 5.90 3.01 -15.86
N SER A 238 4.87 3.16 -15.02
CA SER A 238 5.03 3.18 -13.55
C SER A 238 5.59 1.87 -13.02
N LYS A 239 5.17 0.72 -13.60
CA LYS A 239 5.72 -0.60 -13.28
C LYS A 239 7.19 -0.71 -13.66
N ALA A 240 7.56 -0.20 -14.84
CA ALA A 240 8.95 -0.19 -15.30
C ALA A 240 9.84 0.70 -14.43
N GLN A 241 9.37 1.88 -14.03
CA GLN A 241 10.08 2.77 -13.10
C GLN A 241 10.29 2.13 -11.73
N ALA A 242 9.27 1.46 -11.18
CA ALA A 242 9.39 0.71 -9.94
C ALA A 242 10.41 -0.42 -10.03
N ALA A 243 10.43 -1.14 -11.17
CA ALA A 243 11.39 -2.19 -11.44
C ALA A 243 12.82 -1.66 -11.53
N LEU A 244 13.04 -0.52 -12.21
CA LEU A 244 14.34 0.14 -12.27
C LEU A 244 14.82 0.55 -10.86
N ALA A 245 13.94 1.17 -10.07
CA ALA A 245 14.22 1.55 -8.69
C ALA A 245 14.64 0.33 -7.83
N ALA A 246 13.92 -0.77 -7.97
CA ALA A 246 14.21 -2.00 -7.23
C ALA A 246 15.50 -2.68 -7.69
N LEU A 247 15.80 -2.69 -8.98
CA LEU A 247 17.05 -3.21 -9.53
C LEU A 247 18.24 -2.40 -9.04
N TYR A 248 18.13 -1.07 -9.06
CA TYR A 248 19.14 -0.17 -8.53
C TYR A 248 19.40 -0.44 -7.04
N GLU A 249 18.36 -0.46 -6.21
CA GLU A 249 18.49 -0.71 -4.78
C GLU A 249 19.04 -2.12 -4.50
N GLY A 250 18.60 -3.12 -5.26
CA GLY A 250 19.06 -4.50 -5.15
C GLY A 250 20.57 -4.69 -5.43
N TRP A 251 21.17 -3.79 -6.22
CA TRP A 251 22.60 -3.77 -6.49
C TRP A 251 23.38 -2.80 -5.60
N ARG A 252 22.76 -1.74 -5.13
CA ARG A 252 23.35 -0.75 -4.22
C ARG A 252 23.49 -1.31 -2.80
N ALA A 253 22.47 -2.02 -2.34
CA ALA A 253 22.43 -2.55 -1.00
C ALA A 253 23.43 -3.71 -0.82
N SER A 254 24.08 -3.73 0.34
CA SER A 254 25.02 -4.78 0.73
C SER A 254 24.71 -5.27 2.13
N THR A 255 24.71 -6.57 2.34
CA THR A 255 24.47 -7.20 3.64
C THR A 255 25.23 -8.52 3.75
N ASN A 256 25.66 -8.85 4.96
CA ASN A 256 26.25 -10.15 5.30
C ASN A 256 25.23 -11.15 5.87
N VAL A 257 23.97 -10.75 6.00
CA VAL A 257 22.90 -11.61 6.52
C VAL A 257 22.33 -12.46 5.38
N PRO A 258 22.44 -13.80 5.42
CA PRO A 258 22.05 -14.66 4.30
C PRO A 258 20.57 -14.51 3.88
N GLN A 259 19.66 -14.27 4.83
CA GLN A 259 18.26 -14.05 4.51
C GLN A 259 18.07 -12.74 3.71
N GLN A 260 18.69 -11.67 4.14
CA GLN A 260 18.63 -10.39 3.44
C GLN A 260 19.26 -10.43 2.05
N GLN A 261 20.34 -11.23 1.88
CA GLN A 261 20.93 -11.49 0.56
C GLN A 261 19.89 -12.15 -0.38
N ARG A 262 19.17 -13.17 0.13
CA ARG A 262 18.09 -13.82 -0.64
C ARG A 262 16.97 -12.85 -1.01
N ASP A 263 16.57 -11.97 -0.09
CA ASP A 263 15.55 -10.96 -0.34
C ASP A 263 15.98 -9.99 -1.44
N LEU A 264 17.25 -9.54 -1.43
CA LEU A 264 17.81 -8.67 -2.48
C LEU A 264 17.87 -9.39 -3.84
N VAL A 265 18.26 -10.66 -3.87
CA VAL A 265 18.26 -11.47 -5.11
C VAL A 265 16.85 -11.62 -5.65
N SER A 266 15.88 -11.94 -4.80
CA SER A 266 14.47 -12.08 -5.19
C SER A 266 13.91 -10.76 -5.75
N MET A 267 14.28 -9.63 -5.14
CA MET A 267 13.88 -8.30 -5.60
C MET A 267 14.47 -7.98 -6.97
N ARG A 268 15.78 -8.25 -7.20
CA ARG A 268 16.41 -8.05 -8.52
C ARG A 268 15.79 -8.93 -9.60
N LYS A 269 15.53 -10.21 -9.32
CA LYS A 269 14.89 -11.13 -10.26
C LYS A 269 13.50 -10.66 -10.66
N LEU A 270 12.68 -10.24 -9.69
CA LEU A 270 11.36 -9.68 -9.97
C LEU A 270 11.47 -8.38 -10.79
N ALA A 271 12.40 -7.50 -10.44
CA ALA A 271 12.64 -6.26 -11.18
C ALA A 271 13.04 -6.54 -12.64
N ILE A 272 13.95 -7.48 -12.88
CA ILE A 272 14.37 -7.88 -14.22
C ILE A 272 13.22 -8.51 -15.02
N ASP A 273 12.40 -9.35 -14.38
CA ASP A 273 11.21 -9.93 -15.00
C ASP A 273 10.19 -8.85 -15.40
N MET A 274 9.97 -7.86 -14.56
CA MET A 274 9.12 -6.72 -14.89
C MET A 274 9.71 -5.90 -16.05
N LEU A 275 11.02 -5.63 -16.07
CA LEU A 275 11.69 -4.91 -17.17
C LEU A 275 11.62 -5.70 -18.48
N SER A 276 11.67 -7.04 -18.43
CA SER A 276 11.52 -7.88 -19.62
C SER A 276 10.09 -7.88 -20.19
N ARG A 277 9.10 -7.53 -19.37
CA ARG A 277 7.69 -7.40 -19.80
C ARG A 277 7.34 -6.00 -20.29
N TYR A 278 7.76 -4.99 -19.56
CA TYR A 278 7.31 -3.61 -19.77
C TYR A 278 8.32 -2.76 -20.56
N GLY A 279 9.62 -3.10 -20.52
CA GLY A 279 10.69 -2.28 -21.08
C GLY A 279 10.89 -0.99 -20.26
N ILE A 280 11.88 -0.22 -20.61
CA ILE A 280 12.10 1.14 -20.09
C ILE A 280 13.08 1.90 -20.99
N GLU A 281 12.85 3.20 -21.20
CA GLU A 281 13.73 4.08 -21.96
C GLU A 281 14.62 4.96 -21.06
N ASP A 282 15.25 4.34 -20.04
CA ASP A 282 16.15 5.04 -19.11
C ASP A 282 17.55 4.44 -19.18
N ALA A 283 18.53 5.27 -19.57
CA ALA A 283 19.91 4.84 -19.78
C ALA A 283 20.58 4.25 -18.51
N THR A 284 20.06 4.55 -17.33
CA THR A 284 20.61 4.02 -16.07
C THR A 284 20.34 2.52 -15.90
N VAL A 285 19.45 1.94 -16.70
CA VAL A 285 19.14 0.49 -16.67
C VAL A 285 20.30 -0.37 -17.18
N TYR A 286 21.04 0.12 -18.17
CA TYR A 286 22.07 -0.70 -18.85
C TYR A 286 23.18 -1.18 -17.94
N PRO A 287 23.86 -0.35 -17.12
CA PRO A 287 24.87 -0.82 -16.19
C PRO A 287 24.33 -1.83 -15.17
N LEU A 288 23.07 -1.72 -14.80
CA LEU A 288 22.42 -2.61 -13.84
C LEU A 288 22.13 -3.99 -14.47
N LEU A 289 21.65 -4.02 -15.71
CA LEU A 289 21.41 -5.25 -16.46
C LEU A 289 22.74 -5.92 -16.87
N GLU A 290 23.75 -5.16 -17.27
CA GLU A 290 25.10 -5.67 -17.48
C GLU A 290 25.63 -6.36 -16.22
N ARG A 291 25.52 -5.70 -15.06
CA ARG A 291 25.93 -6.26 -13.78
C ARG A 291 25.13 -7.53 -13.43
N SER A 292 23.82 -7.55 -13.75
CA SER A 292 22.98 -8.72 -13.52
C SER A 292 23.38 -9.90 -14.41
N TYR A 293 23.75 -9.65 -15.66
CA TYR A 293 24.30 -10.68 -16.54
C TYR A 293 25.65 -11.22 -16.08
N LEU A 294 26.58 -10.34 -15.72
CA LEU A 294 27.95 -10.74 -15.36
C LEU A 294 28.03 -11.35 -13.95
N HIS A 295 27.30 -10.81 -12.99
CA HIS A 295 27.43 -11.09 -11.56
C HIS A 295 26.14 -11.57 -10.89
N GLY A 296 25.09 -11.88 -11.65
CA GLY A 296 23.83 -12.41 -11.12
C GLY A 296 24.04 -13.66 -10.28
N ALA A 297 23.22 -13.83 -9.26
CA ALA A 297 23.33 -14.89 -8.26
C ALA A 297 23.17 -16.30 -8.88
N ASP A 298 22.36 -16.41 -9.93
CA ASP A 298 22.10 -17.67 -10.63
C ASP A 298 21.86 -17.45 -12.14
N GLU A 299 21.60 -18.56 -12.85
CA GLU A 299 21.34 -18.51 -14.31
C GLU A 299 20.02 -17.78 -14.63
N GLU A 300 19.01 -17.86 -13.78
CA GLU A 300 17.72 -17.22 -14.00
C GLU A 300 17.88 -15.69 -13.99
N GLU A 301 18.60 -15.10 -13.02
CA GLU A 301 18.89 -13.67 -12.97
C GLU A 301 19.65 -13.21 -14.23
N ARG A 302 20.63 -13.98 -14.68
CA ARG A 302 21.46 -13.68 -15.87
C ARG A 302 20.66 -13.76 -17.17
N ILE A 303 19.86 -14.81 -17.35
CA ILE A 303 19.00 -14.98 -18.53
C ILE A 303 17.91 -13.91 -18.54
N GLY A 304 17.33 -13.58 -17.38
CA GLY A 304 16.37 -12.51 -17.28
C GLY A 304 16.94 -11.17 -17.73
N ALA A 305 18.19 -10.85 -17.38
CA ALA A 305 18.86 -9.62 -17.83
C ALA A 305 18.99 -9.56 -19.37
N ILE A 306 19.29 -10.68 -20.04
CA ILE A 306 19.29 -10.76 -21.52
C ILE A 306 17.89 -10.49 -22.06
N GLY A 307 16.85 -11.09 -21.47
CA GLY A 307 15.45 -10.87 -21.87
C GLY A 307 15.01 -9.42 -21.72
N ALA A 308 15.40 -8.76 -20.61
CA ALA A 308 15.11 -7.35 -20.39
C ALA A 308 15.78 -6.45 -21.44
N LEU A 309 17.06 -6.67 -21.75
CA LEU A 309 17.76 -5.94 -22.82
C LEU A 309 17.08 -6.13 -24.20
N SER A 310 16.68 -7.36 -24.50
CA SER A 310 15.95 -7.67 -25.74
C SER A 310 14.62 -6.90 -25.83
N LYS A 311 13.87 -6.84 -24.74
CA LYS A 311 12.58 -6.11 -24.68
C LYS A 311 12.75 -4.60 -24.80
N ILE A 312 13.80 -4.04 -24.20
CA ILE A 312 14.15 -2.61 -24.31
C ILE A 312 14.47 -2.27 -25.79
N GLY A 313 15.23 -3.12 -26.49
CA GLY A 313 15.40 -3.07 -27.93
C GLY A 313 16.10 -1.84 -28.50
N THR A 314 16.70 -0.99 -27.68
CA THR A 314 17.42 0.20 -28.13
C THR A 314 18.81 -0.14 -28.66
N GLU A 315 19.47 0.80 -29.32
CA GLU A 315 20.83 0.68 -29.83
C GLU A 315 21.84 0.33 -28.71
N ASP A 316 21.68 0.96 -27.50
CA ASP A 316 22.51 0.67 -26.34
C ASP A 316 22.30 -0.76 -25.82
N ALA A 317 21.06 -1.23 -25.78
CA ALA A 317 20.74 -2.61 -25.36
C ALA A 317 21.35 -3.62 -26.36
N ALA A 318 21.22 -3.37 -27.65
CA ALA A 318 21.81 -4.22 -28.68
C ALA A 318 23.36 -4.21 -28.62
N THR A 319 23.95 -3.06 -28.34
CA THR A 319 25.41 -2.93 -28.12
C THR A 319 25.90 -3.79 -26.97
N LEU A 320 25.17 -3.81 -25.86
CA LEU A 320 25.50 -4.68 -24.72
C LEU A 320 25.35 -6.17 -25.07
N LEU A 321 24.25 -6.56 -25.71
CA LEU A 321 24.04 -7.95 -26.15
C LEU A 321 25.16 -8.39 -27.13
N ALA A 322 25.53 -7.55 -28.08
CA ALA A 322 26.63 -7.80 -29.03
C ALA A 322 27.98 -7.94 -28.29
N SER A 323 28.23 -7.13 -27.25
CA SER A 323 29.45 -7.23 -26.44
C SER A 323 29.53 -8.55 -25.69
N PHE A 324 28.41 -9.07 -25.16
CA PHE A 324 28.35 -10.37 -24.49
C PHE A 324 28.63 -11.52 -25.47
N ILE A 325 28.10 -11.46 -26.70
CA ILE A 325 28.38 -12.46 -27.75
C ILE A 325 29.85 -12.39 -28.13
N THR A 326 30.42 -11.20 -28.28
CA THR A 326 31.86 -11.03 -28.56
C THR A 326 32.74 -11.66 -27.47
N LEU A 327 32.37 -11.51 -26.19
CA LEU A 327 33.06 -12.20 -25.08
C LEU A 327 33.02 -13.73 -25.23
N MET A 328 31.89 -14.29 -25.71
CA MET A 328 31.76 -15.72 -25.95
C MET A 328 32.62 -16.18 -27.13
N ASN A 329 32.64 -15.42 -28.24
CA ASN A 329 33.54 -15.71 -29.39
C ASN A 329 35.01 -15.72 -28.96
N ASN A 330 35.43 -14.71 -28.19
CA ASN A 330 36.80 -14.64 -27.66
C ASN A 330 37.13 -15.83 -26.73
N SER A 331 36.14 -16.30 -25.95
CA SER A 331 36.31 -17.47 -25.07
C SER A 331 36.45 -18.78 -25.88
N LEU A 332 35.73 -18.91 -26.99
CA LEU A 332 35.85 -20.03 -27.92
C LEU A 332 37.24 -20.07 -28.55
N GLU A 333 37.73 -18.93 -29.06
CA GLU A 333 39.06 -18.83 -29.68
C GLU A 333 40.20 -19.20 -28.72
N ARG A 334 40.06 -18.84 -27.44
CA ARG A 334 41.03 -19.16 -26.37
C ARG A 334 40.90 -20.57 -25.84
N GLY A 335 39.87 -21.31 -26.27
CA GLY A 335 39.64 -22.69 -25.78
C GLY A 335 39.22 -22.78 -24.31
N ILE A 336 38.67 -21.72 -23.74
CA ILE A 336 38.24 -21.64 -22.34
C ILE A 336 36.72 -21.69 -22.20
N LEU A 337 35.99 -22.00 -23.27
CA LEU A 337 34.54 -22.08 -23.29
C LEU A 337 34.05 -23.20 -22.37
N THR A 338 32.99 -22.91 -21.64
CA THR A 338 32.28 -23.88 -20.81
C THR A 338 30.93 -24.29 -21.41
N PRO A 339 30.36 -25.46 -21.05
CA PRO A 339 29.01 -25.83 -21.51
C PRO A 339 27.91 -24.80 -21.08
N ARG A 340 28.19 -24.02 -20.04
CA ARG A 340 27.32 -22.95 -19.57
C ARG A 340 27.32 -21.78 -20.54
N ASP A 341 28.46 -21.43 -21.11
CA ASP A 341 28.60 -20.31 -22.05
C ASP A 341 27.81 -20.58 -23.34
N GLU A 342 27.80 -21.82 -23.83
CA GLU A 342 26.96 -22.21 -24.97
C GLU A 342 25.47 -22.03 -24.69
N ARG A 343 25.02 -22.32 -23.45
CA ARG A 343 23.61 -22.08 -23.06
C ARG A 343 23.25 -20.60 -23.05
N PHE A 344 24.12 -19.75 -22.57
CA PHE A 344 23.90 -18.30 -22.64
C PHE A 344 23.89 -17.79 -24.08
N LEU A 345 24.81 -18.28 -24.92
CA LEU A 345 24.82 -17.88 -26.34
C LEU A 345 23.52 -18.25 -27.05
N ARG A 346 22.91 -19.41 -26.74
CA ARG A 346 21.59 -19.81 -27.28
C ARG A 346 20.46 -18.83 -26.91
N VAL A 347 20.62 -18.07 -25.82
CA VAL A 347 19.65 -17.03 -25.40
C VAL A 347 20.03 -15.65 -25.98
N LEU A 348 21.32 -15.34 -26.04
CA LEU A 348 21.84 -14.06 -26.52
C LEU A 348 21.56 -13.83 -28.00
N LEU A 349 21.70 -14.86 -28.86
CA LEU A 349 21.50 -14.72 -30.31
C LEU A 349 20.07 -14.28 -30.66
N PRO A 350 19.01 -15.01 -30.27
CA PRO A 350 17.66 -14.56 -30.56
C PRO A 350 17.30 -13.26 -29.86
N ALA A 351 17.87 -12.99 -28.67
CA ALA A 351 17.64 -11.74 -27.98
C ALA A 351 18.21 -10.53 -28.75
N LEU A 352 19.39 -10.65 -29.36
CA LEU A 352 19.97 -9.63 -30.20
C LEU A 352 19.15 -9.44 -31.50
N GLY A 353 18.74 -10.53 -32.15
CA GLY A 353 17.88 -10.46 -33.36
C GLY A 353 16.57 -9.73 -33.06
N ALA A 354 15.94 -10.02 -31.91
CA ALA A 354 14.68 -9.41 -31.50
C ALA A 354 14.79 -7.89 -31.19
N THR A 355 16.00 -7.33 -31.05
CA THR A 355 16.15 -5.86 -30.91
C THR A 355 15.88 -5.11 -32.22
N GLY A 356 15.97 -5.76 -33.37
CA GLY A 356 15.84 -5.12 -34.70
C GLY A 356 16.97 -4.15 -35.04
N GLN A 357 18.07 -4.10 -34.25
CA GLN A 357 19.14 -3.12 -34.42
C GLN A 357 20.25 -3.63 -35.35
N ALA A 358 20.41 -3.02 -36.53
CA ALA A 358 21.39 -3.43 -37.55
C ALA A 358 22.85 -3.52 -37.05
N LEU A 359 23.20 -2.80 -35.99
CA LEU A 359 24.53 -2.89 -35.36
C LEU A 359 24.86 -4.29 -34.80
N GLY A 360 23.87 -5.17 -34.63
CA GLY A 360 24.03 -6.57 -34.27
C GLY A 360 24.57 -7.47 -35.38
N GLU A 361 24.42 -7.06 -36.66
CA GLU A 361 24.78 -7.86 -37.83
C GLU A 361 26.27 -8.33 -37.84
N PRO A 362 27.28 -7.44 -37.57
CA PRO A 362 28.68 -7.87 -37.63
C PRO A 362 29.03 -8.98 -36.65
N VAL A 363 28.48 -8.93 -35.42
CA VAL A 363 28.76 -9.92 -34.37
C VAL A 363 28.05 -11.26 -34.68
N LEU A 364 26.86 -11.24 -35.27
CA LEU A 364 26.14 -12.44 -35.69
C LEU A 364 26.88 -13.11 -36.85
N GLN A 365 27.41 -12.35 -37.82
CA GLN A 365 28.26 -12.85 -38.91
C GLN A 365 29.54 -13.49 -38.36
N GLN A 366 30.18 -12.89 -37.33
CA GLN A 366 31.32 -13.48 -36.62
C GLN A 366 30.98 -14.85 -36.01
N VAL A 367 29.81 -14.99 -35.36
CA VAL A 367 29.37 -16.29 -34.81
C VAL A 367 29.27 -17.33 -35.90
N ILE A 368 28.75 -16.99 -37.08
CA ILE A 368 28.66 -17.92 -38.22
C ILE A 368 30.04 -18.29 -38.78
N ALA A 369 31.01 -17.36 -38.74
CA ALA A 369 32.37 -17.61 -39.21
C ALA A 369 33.23 -18.42 -38.25
N HIS A 370 32.90 -18.43 -36.94
CA HIS A 370 33.62 -19.18 -35.93
C HIS A 370 33.18 -20.65 -35.88
N ASN A 371 34.00 -21.50 -35.26
CA ASN A 371 33.75 -22.93 -35.17
C ASN A 371 32.77 -23.30 -34.05
N TRP A 372 31.59 -22.70 -34.07
CA TRP A 372 30.48 -23.04 -33.19
C TRP A 372 29.71 -24.28 -33.66
N PRO A 373 29.02 -25.03 -32.78
CA PRO A 373 28.13 -26.11 -33.17
C PRO A 373 27.05 -25.66 -34.18
N TYR A 374 26.62 -26.56 -35.07
CA TYR A 374 25.62 -26.27 -36.12
C TYR A 374 24.34 -25.58 -35.56
N GLY A 375 23.85 -26.01 -34.42
CA GLY A 375 22.65 -25.38 -33.79
C GLY A 375 22.86 -23.92 -33.39
N ILE A 376 24.09 -23.49 -33.09
CA ILE A 376 24.42 -22.07 -32.83
C ILE A 376 24.43 -21.27 -34.15
N HIS A 377 25.01 -21.84 -35.20
CA HIS A 377 24.97 -21.19 -36.53
C HIS A 377 23.54 -20.97 -37.04
N THR A 378 22.63 -21.93 -36.79
CA THR A 378 21.21 -21.77 -37.17
C THR A 378 20.60 -20.59 -36.42
N LEU A 379 20.75 -20.54 -35.09
CA LEU A 379 20.25 -19.42 -34.29
C LEU A 379 20.84 -18.06 -34.70
N ALA A 380 22.12 -18.01 -35.07
CA ALA A 380 22.74 -16.77 -35.54
C ALA A 380 22.19 -16.33 -36.93
N ARG A 381 21.83 -17.25 -37.83
CA ARG A 381 21.19 -16.91 -39.09
C ARG A 381 19.75 -16.42 -38.87
N ASP A 382 18.98 -17.15 -38.03
CA ASP A 382 17.61 -16.76 -37.70
C ASP A 382 17.59 -15.35 -37.06
N ALA A 383 18.59 -15.05 -36.21
CA ALA A 383 18.74 -13.71 -35.61
C ALA A 383 19.11 -12.63 -36.65
N LEU A 384 19.98 -12.96 -37.63
CA LEU A 384 20.28 -12.05 -38.74
C LEU A 384 19.07 -11.74 -39.62
N ASP A 385 18.27 -12.76 -39.94
CA ASP A 385 17.04 -12.57 -40.70
C ASP A 385 16.06 -11.67 -39.98
N SER A 386 16.00 -11.78 -38.62
CA SER A 386 15.14 -10.93 -37.78
C SER A 386 15.62 -9.45 -37.66
N LEU A 387 16.88 -9.14 -37.99
CA LEU A 387 17.39 -7.75 -38.04
C LEU A 387 17.01 -7.04 -39.35
N GLY A 388 16.65 -7.80 -40.40
CA GLY A 388 16.34 -7.28 -41.72
C GLY A 388 14.87 -6.98 -41.99
N ASP A 389 14.00 -7.45 -41.07
CA ASP A 389 12.55 -7.22 -41.11
C ASP A 389 12.18 -5.93 -40.31
#